data_24047234991d9b5d57fe3a4a97a7b309
#
_entry.id   24047234991d9b5d57fe3a4a97a7b309
#
_cell.length_a   1.000
_cell.length_b   1.000
_cell.length_c   1.000
_cell.angle_alpha   90.00
_cell.angle_beta   90.00
_cell.angle_gamma   90.00
#
_symmetry.space_group_name_H-M   'P 1'
#
loop_
_entity.id
_entity.type
_entity.pdbx_description
1 polymer ?
#
loop_
_entity_poly.entity_id
_entity_poly.type
_entity_poly.pdbx_seq_one_letter_code
_entity_poly.pdbx_strand_id
1 'polypeptide(L)'
;MNDSSSTSRLRPRPARFLIAVDLSVASRQVVDFASRLAPVGASIRLVSVAENPRTLIPIGSLPRAVLDSVRAELRNDAAAAVSRAREALTRSDLRLETEIIDLTRHGGDLVHALLHAAETWRAELVLVGARHHHGWLSRWVEGTVSEPLARSSHCPIMIVPARGRKLQRPPRRILFAIDGSSQSMGALAFGLTLAVPDADLRGIYVVDRAVRFVDVVPITALEDAFIEEGEKALSSARPLLEGVSSCSSVAMVSTERTNDDVAHAILREAGRWGADLIVVGSHGRRGMARWLLGSVAGRVARMTSIPLLIVNERSA
;
A
#
# COMPACT_ATOMS: atom_id res chain seq x y z
N MET A 1 21.93 -36.37 -16.35
CA MET A 1 22.54 -35.11 -15.96
C MET A 1 21.77 -34.02 -16.69
N ASN A 2 20.71 -33.52 -16.09
CA ASN A 2 19.99 -32.34 -16.54
C ASN A 2 19.87 -31.41 -15.34
N ASP A 3 20.72 -30.43 -15.38
CA ASP A 3 20.85 -29.37 -14.39
C ASP A 3 19.69 -28.39 -14.58
N SER A 4 18.60 -28.60 -13.83
CA SER A 4 17.43 -27.72 -13.82
C SER A 4 17.57 -26.75 -12.64
N SER A 5 18.62 -25.95 -12.64
CA SER A 5 18.72 -24.77 -11.78
C SER A 5 17.83 -23.66 -12.33
N SER A 6 16.51 -23.77 -12.14
CA SER A 6 15.60 -22.64 -12.28
C SER A 6 15.78 -21.67 -11.10
N THR A 7 16.85 -20.90 -11.16
CA THR A 7 16.99 -19.69 -10.35
C THR A 7 15.82 -18.79 -10.74
N SER A 8 14.79 -18.74 -9.91
CA SER A 8 13.67 -17.79 -10.04
C SER A 8 14.28 -16.39 -10.07
N ARG A 9 14.44 -15.83 -11.27
CA ARG A 9 14.94 -14.46 -11.45
C ARG A 9 13.89 -13.54 -10.83
N LEU A 10 14.25 -12.92 -9.71
CA LEU A 10 13.45 -11.84 -9.14
C LEU A 10 13.08 -10.85 -10.24
N ARG A 11 11.85 -10.36 -10.24
CA ARG A 11 11.43 -9.29 -11.13
C ARG A 11 12.35 -8.08 -10.96
N PRO A 12 12.57 -7.29 -12.01
CA PRO A 12 13.32 -6.05 -11.87
C PRO A 12 12.62 -5.11 -10.88
N ARG A 13 13.42 -4.32 -10.18
CA ARG A 13 12.91 -3.28 -9.27
C ARG A 13 12.03 -2.30 -10.05
N PRO A 14 10.85 -1.91 -9.54
CA PRO A 14 9.98 -0.96 -10.23
C PRO A 14 10.72 0.36 -10.46
N ALA A 15 10.56 0.90 -11.66
CA ALA A 15 11.22 2.13 -12.10
C ALA A 15 10.24 3.23 -12.54
N ARG A 16 8.93 2.96 -12.53
CA ARG A 16 7.88 3.92 -12.92
C ARG A 16 6.90 4.13 -11.77
N PHE A 17 7.06 5.26 -11.07
CA PHE A 17 6.28 5.60 -9.88
C PHE A 17 5.27 6.70 -10.19
N LEU A 18 3.99 6.44 -9.96
CA LEU A 18 2.98 7.50 -9.94
C LEU A 18 2.74 7.92 -8.50
N ILE A 19 2.85 9.21 -8.22
CA ILE A 19 2.63 9.75 -6.87
C ILE A 19 1.43 10.68 -6.93
N ALA A 20 0.37 10.33 -6.20
CA ALA A 20 -0.77 11.21 -6.02
C ALA A 20 -0.42 12.27 -4.96
N VAL A 21 -0.54 13.55 -5.33
CA VAL A 21 -0.15 14.68 -4.48
C VAL A 21 -1.28 15.68 -4.30
N ASP A 22 -1.36 16.23 -3.08
CA ASP A 22 -2.20 17.36 -2.69
C ASP A 22 -1.41 18.30 -1.78
N LEU A 23 -2.04 19.34 -1.23
CA LEU A 23 -1.39 20.29 -0.32
C LEU A 23 -1.18 19.78 1.09
N SER A 24 -1.51 18.51 1.38
CA SER A 24 -1.43 17.94 2.73
C SER A 24 -0.01 17.60 3.19
N VAL A 25 0.10 17.38 4.50
CA VAL A 25 1.33 16.86 5.11
C VAL A 25 1.60 15.42 4.62
N ALA A 26 0.55 14.61 4.38
CA ALA A 26 0.68 13.27 3.88
C ALA A 26 1.38 13.23 2.52
N SER A 27 1.01 14.11 1.59
CA SER A 27 1.67 14.23 0.29
C SER A 27 3.17 14.50 0.39
N ARG A 28 3.60 15.38 1.30
CA ARG A 28 5.03 15.62 1.52
C ARG A 28 5.77 14.37 1.96
N GLN A 29 5.16 13.58 2.84
CA GLN A 29 5.77 12.34 3.31
C GLN A 29 5.84 11.27 2.22
N VAL A 30 4.83 11.20 1.36
CA VAL A 30 4.84 10.30 0.20
C VAL A 30 5.98 10.65 -0.76
N VAL A 31 6.14 11.93 -1.09
CA VAL A 31 7.22 12.41 -1.96
C VAL A 31 8.59 12.10 -1.37
N ASP A 32 8.76 12.38 -0.08
CA ASP A 32 9.97 12.05 0.68
C ASP A 32 10.28 10.55 0.64
N PHE A 33 9.27 9.71 0.89
CA PHE A 33 9.40 8.26 0.87
C PHE A 33 9.75 7.75 -0.53
N ALA A 34 9.02 8.23 -1.55
CA ALA A 34 9.25 7.86 -2.94
C ALA A 34 10.67 8.22 -3.42
N SER A 35 11.17 9.39 -3.04
CA SER A 35 12.54 9.81 -3.35
C SER A 35 13.60 8.84 -2.83
N ARG A 36 13.37 8.24 -1.67
CA ARG A 36 14.31 7.26 -1.08
C ARG A 36 14.12 5.85 -1.65
N LEU A 37 12.89 5.53 -2.04
CA LEU A 37 12.56 4.22 -2.60
C LEU A 37 12.98 4.08 -4.06
N ALA A 38 12.89 5.15 -4.85
CA ALA A 38 13.12 5.12 -6.29
C ALA A 38 14.58 4.76 -6.63
N PRO A 39 14.81 3.79 -7.53
CA PRO A 39 16.14 3.50 -8.03
C PRO A 39 16.68 4.67 -8.88
N VAL A 40 17.99 4.65 -9.13
CA VAL A 40 18.65 5.60 -10.05
C VAL A 40 18.02 5.50 -11.43
N GLY A 41 17.71 6.64 -12.04
CA GLY A 41 17.09 6.70 -13.38
C GLY A 41 15.59 6.42 -13.41
N ALA A 42 14.95 6.24 -12.25
CA ALA A 42 13.51 6.02 -12.19
C ALA A 42 12.71 7.22 -12.77
N SER A 43 11.56 6.90 -13.34
CA SER A 43 10.58 7.89 -13.79
C SER A 43 9.50 8.09 -12.73
N ILE A 44 9.28 9.32 -12.34
CA ILE A 44 8.24 9.70 -11.37
C ILE A 44 7.25 10.62 -12.06
N ARG A 45 5.97 10.26 -12.03
CA ARG A 45 4.87 11.13 -12.42
C ARG A 45 4.14 11.63 -11.17
N LEU A 46 4.15 12.94 -10.96
CA LEU A 46 3.38 13.61 -9.92
C LEU A 46 2.00 13.95 -10.48
N VAL A 47 0.96 13.41 -9.86
CA VAL A 47 -0.43 13.62 -10.31
C VAL A 47 -1.21 14.31 -9.20
N SER A 48 -1.85 15.45 -9.53
CA SER A 48 -2.83 16.10 -8.67
C SER A 48 -4.17 16.19 -9.38
N VAL A 49 -5.25 16.05 -8.63
CA VAL A 49 -6.61 16.05 -9.17
C VAL A 49 -7.36 17.25 -8.63
N ALA A 50 -7.79 18.14 -9.55
CA ALA A 50 -8.72 19.22 -9.23
C ALA A 50 -10.14 18.66 -9.27
N GLU A 51 -10.75 18.53 -8.09
CA GLU A 51 -12.07 17.94 -7.91
C GLU A 51 -13.18 18.82 -8.50
N ASN A 52 -14.34 18.21 -8.77
CA ASN A 52 -15.51 18.94 -9.22
C ASN A 52 -16.26 19.54 -8.02
N PRO A 53 -16.40 20.88 -7.89
CA PRO A 53 -17.12 21.49 -6.76
C PRO A 53 -18.53 20.94 -6.56
N ARG A 54 -19.18 20.50 -7.64
CA ARG A 54 -20.55 19.95 -7.56
C ARG A 54 -20.63 18.61 -6.84
N THR A 55 -19.54 17.88 -6.69
CA THR A 55 -19.48 16.63 -5.94
C THR A 55 -19.07 16.85 -4.49
N LEU A 56 -18.44 17.99 -4.18
CA LEU A 56 -17.95 18.31 -2.83
C LEU A 56 -18.98 19.00 -1.95
N ILE A 57 -19.87 19.79 -2.56
CA ILE A 57 -20.82 20.62 -1.83
C ILE A 57 -22.24 20.36 -2.37
N PRO A 58 -23.25 20.17 -1.52
CA PRO A 58 -24.65 20.07 -1.97
C PRO A 58 -25.10 21.42 -2.55
N ILE A 59 -24.90 21.59 -3.83
CA ILE A 59 -25.06 22.86 -4.54
C ILE A 59 -26.46 22.91 -5.17
N GLY A 60 -27.47 23.30 -4.42
CA GLY A 60 -28.80 23.51 -5.00
C GLY A 60 -28.90 24.73 -5.89
N SER A 61 -28.20 25.83 -5.60
CA SER A 61 -28.42 27.12 -6.27
C SER A 61 -27.26 28.12 -6.21
N LEU A 62 -26.00 27.67 -6.25
CA LEU A 62 -24.88 28.62 -6.30
C LEU A 62 -24.82 29.35 -7.66
N PRO A 63 -24.60 30.67 -7.67
CA PRO A 63 -24.38 31.44 -8.90
C PRO A 63 -23.18 30.86 -9.69
N ARG A 64 -23.27 30.88 -11.03
CA ARG A 64 -22.20 30.40 -11.92
C ARG A 64 -20.85 31.01 -11.60
N ALA A 65 -20.80 32.32 -11.32
CA ALA A 65 -19.56 33.02 -10.99
C ALA A 65 -18.86 32.45 -9.74
N VAL A 66 -19.63 32.03 -8.70
CA VAL A 66 -19.08 31.40 -7.50
C VAL A 66 -18.52 30.01 -7.83
N LEU A 67 -19.23 29.24 -8.65
CA LEU A 67 -18.75 27.93 -9.10
C LEU A 67 -17.46 28.04 -9.91
N ASP A 68 -17.35 29.01 -10.77
CA ASP A 68 -16.15 29.24 -11.60
C ASP A 68 -14.97 29.70 -10.74
N SER A 69 -15.20 30.51 -9.70
CA SER A 69 -14.19 30.89 -8.71
C SER A 69 -13.66 29.67 -7.95
N VAL A 70 -14.55 28.82 -7.42
CA VAL A 70 -14.17 27.59 -6.69
C VAL A 70 -13.41 26.61 -7.60
N ARG A 71 -13.81 26.48 -8.85
CA ARG A 71 -13.08 25.65 -9.83
C ARG A 71 -11.66 26.17 -10.09
N ALA A 72 -11.52 27.49 -10.20
CA ALA A 72 -10.21 28.12 -10.39
C ALA A 72 -9.31 27.87 -9.16
N GLU A 73 -9.87 27.98 -7.94
CA GLU A 73 -9.16 27.72 -6.70
C GLU A 73 -8.69 26.26 -6.62
N LEU A 74 -9.57 25.28 -6.87
CA LEU A 74 -9.21 23.86 -6.85
C LEU A 74 -8.10 23.52 -7.88
N ARG A 75 -8.11 24.16 -9.06
CA ARG A 75 -7.03 24.00 -10.03
C ARG A 75 -5.73 24.63 -9.58
N ASN A 76 -5.80 25.80 -8.97
CA ASN A 76 -4.61 26.46 -8.42
C ASN A 76 -4.01 25.65 -7.29
N ASP A 77 -4.83 25.05 -6.42
CA ASP A 77 -4.38 24.16 -5.36
C ASP A 77 -3.70 22.91 -5.91
N ALA A 78 -4.27 22.31 -6.96
CA ALA A 78 -3.67 21.16 -7.63
C ALA A 78 -2.32 21.53 -8.27
N ALA A 79 -2.21 22.70 -8.91
CA ALA A 79 -0.97 23.21 -9.48
C ALA A 79 0.09 23.49 -8.40
N ALA A 80 -0.32 24.12 -7.30
CA ALA A 80 0.55 24.38 -6.16
C ALA A 80 1.04 23.07 -5.49
N ALA A 81 0.19 22.04 -5.41
CA ALA A 81 0.56 20.73 -4.88
C ALA A 81 1.66 20.07 -5.72
N VAL A 82 1.50 20.08 -7.04
CA VAL A 82 2.49 19.54 -7.99
C VAL A 82 3.80 20.31 -7.91
N SER A 83 3.75 21.66 -7.88
CA SER A 83 4.95 22.51 -7.78
C SER A 83 5.73 22.20 -6.50
N ARG A 84 5.06 22.18 -5.35
CA ARG A 84 5.69 21.83 -4.06
C ARG A 84 6.28 20.42 -4.03
N ALA A 85 5.59 19.46 -4.64
CA ALA A 85 6.09 18.10 -4.73
C ALA A 85 7.33 18.00 -5.61
N ARG A 86 7.34 18.73 -6.75
CA ARG A 86 8.50 18.81 -7.65
C ARG A 86 9.70 19.45 -6.97
N GLU A 87 9.50 20.55 -6.25
CA GLU A 87 10.57 21.22 -5.49
C GLU A 87 11.16 20.34 -4.38
N ALA A 88 10.34 19.48 -3.77
CA ALA A 88 10.79 18.53 -2.74
C ALA A 88 11.62 17.36 -3.30
N LEU A 89 11.48 17.06 -4.60
CA LEU A 89 12.25 16.03 -5.29
C LEU A 89 13.57 16.59 -5.81
N THR A 90 14.55 16.71 -4.94
CA THR A 90 15.86 17.34 -5.27
C THR A 90 16.84 16.41 -6.00
N ARG A 91 16.49 15.13 -6.21
CA ARG A 91 17.34 14.16 -6.89
C ARG A 91 17.37 14.42 -8.40
N SER A 92 18.56 14.73 -8.92
CA SER A 92 18.80 15.01 -10.34
C SER A 92 18.83 13.78 -11.25
N ASP A 93 18.93 12.59 -10.66
CA ASP A 93 18.94 11.30 -11.36
C ASP A 93 17.53 10.75 -11.66
N LEU A 94 16.47 11.44 -11.23
CA LEU A 94 15.08 11.07 -11.48
C LEU A 94 14.50 11.80 -12.69
N ARG A 95 13.70 11.10 -13.48
CA ARG A 95 12.91 11.71 -14.57
C ARG A 95 11.56 12.11 -14.03
N LEU A 96 11.28 13.42 -13.98
CA LEU A 96 10.05 13.94 -13.40
C LEU A 96 9.07 14.37 -14.48
N GLU A 97 7.85 13.86 -14.39
CA GLU A 97 6.68 14.31 -15.15
C GLU A 97 5.61 14.83 -14.19
N THR A 98 4.77 15.72 -14.65
CA THR A 98 3.69 16.30 -13.85
C THR A 98 2.39 16.29 -14.63
N GLU A 99 1.28 16.00 -13.94
CA GLU A 99 -0.05 15.97 -14.53
C GLU A 99 -1.07 16.57 -13.55
N ILE A 100 -1.97 17.40 -14.06
CA ILE A 100 -3.11 17.93 -13.31
C ILE A 100 -4.37 17.47 -14.03
N ILE A 101 -5.20 16.68 -13.35
CA ILE A 101 -6.45 16.15 -13.87
C ILE A 101 -7.60 17.02 -13.36
N ASP A 102 -8.34 17.65 -14.26
CA ASP A 102 -9.51 18.49 -13.92
C ASP A 102 -10.80 17.67 -14.10
N LEU A 103 -11.42 17.23 -13.00
CA LEU A 103 -12.65 16.44 -13.03
C LEU A 103 -13.87 17.22 -13.53
N THR A 104 -13.80 18.54 -13.62
CA THR A 104 -14.89 19.32 -14.25
C THR A 104 -14.93 19.11 -15.75
N ARG A 105 -13.81 18.75 -16.36
CA ARG A 105 -13.67 18.53 -17.81
C ARG A 105 -13.77 17.06 -18.18
N HIS A 106 -13.20 16.19 -17.34
CA HIS A 106 -13.09 14.75 -17.63
C HIS A 106 -14.23 13.93 -17.01
N GLY A 107 -14.96 14.51 -16.03
CA GLY A 107 -15.95 13.76 -15.27
C GLY A 107 -15.31 12.70 -14.34
N GLY A 108 -16.15 11.84 -13.77
CA GLY A 108 -15.69 10.77 -12.89
C GLY A 108 -15.36 11.24 -11.47
N ASP A 109 -14.64 10.41 -10.75
CA ASP A 109 -14.18 10.66 -9.39
C ASP A 109 -12.64 10.58 -9.28
N LEU A 110 -12.13 10.99 -8.14
CA LEU A 110 -10.69 11.05 -7.84
C LEU A 110 -9.99 9.69 -8.02
N VAL A 111 -10.65 8.60 -7.58
CA VAL A 111 -10.06 7.26 -7.61
C VAL A 111 -9.92 6.77 -9.06
N HIS A 112 -10.99 6.89 -9.84
CA HIS A 112 -10.96 6.53 -11.26
C HIS A 112 -9.95 7.36 -12.05
N ALA A 113 -9.84 8.66 -11.77
CA ALA A 113 -8.86 9.52 -12.43
C ALA A 113 -7.42 9.07 -12.17
N LEU A 114 -7.09 8.74 -10.91
CA LEU A 114 -5.77 8.25 -10.54
C LEU A 114 -5.47 6.86 -11.13
N LEU A 115 -6.46 5.95 -11.14
CA LEU A 115 -6.31 4.63 -11.74
C LEU A 115 -6.08 4.73 -13.24
N HIS A 116 -6.84 5.57 -13.94
CA HIS A 116 -6.69 5.80 -15.37
C HIS A 116 -5.31 6.41 -15.71
N ALA A 117 -4.85 7.39 -14.91
CA ALA A 117 -3.52 7.97 -15.06
C ALA A 117 -2.42 6.91 -14.85
N ALA A 118 -2.58 6.05 -13.84
CA ALA A 118 -1.64 4.97 -13.56
C ALA A 118 -1.58 3.95 -14.70
N GLU A 119 -2.73 3.53 -15.23
CA GLU A 119 -2.84 2.58 -16.33
C GLU A 119 -2.27 3.16 -17.63
N THR A 120 -2.70 4.34 -18.02
CA THR A 120 -2.27 5.02 -19.26
C THR A 120 -0.76 5.26 -19.26
N TRP A 121 -0.21 5.66 -18.13
CA TRP A 121 1.23 5.88 -17.97
C TRP A 121 2.00 4.58 -17.70
N ARG A 122 1.31 3.44 -17.52
CA ARG A 122 1.90 2.14 -17.15
C ARG A 122 2.75 2.25 -15.89
N ALA A 123 2.18 2.81 -14.84
CA ALA A 123 2.83 2.86 -13.54
C ALA A 123 3.09 1.45 -13.02
N GLU A 124 4.25 1.22 -12.42
CA GLU A 124 4.62 -0.05 -11.79
C GLU A 124 4.39 -0.02 -10.27
N LEU A 125 4.26 1.18 -9.72
CA LEU A 125 3.93 1.42 -8.32
C LEU A 125 3.19 2.76 -8.20
N VAL A 126 2.04 2.75 -7.54
CA VAL A 126 1.32 3.98 -7.18
C VAL A 126 1.56 4.27 -5.70
N LEU A 127 1.92 5.52 -5.39
CA LEU A 127 2.14 5.96 -4.01
C LEU A 127 1.09 7.01 -3.62
N VAL A 128 0.47 6.81 -2.47
CA VAL A 128 -0.56 7.71 -1.94
C VAL A 128 -0.34 7.98 -0.46
N GLY A 129 -0.69 9.19 -0.02
CA GLY A 129 -0.70 9.53 1.40
C GLY A 129 -1.98 9.07 2.08
N ALA A 130 -1.85 8.50 3.28
CA ALA A 130 -3.00 8.25 4.14
C ALA A 130 -3.08 9.31 5.23
N ARG A 131 -4.24 9.94 5.35
CA ARG A 131 -4.55 10.86 6.45
C ARG A 131 -5.29 10.11 7.54
N HIS A 132 -4.75 10.11 8.73
CA HIS A 132 -5.48 9.72 9.95
C HIS A 132 -5.96 11.00 10.63
N HIS A 133 -7.23 11.31 10.52
CA HIS A 133 -7.83 12.44 11.23
C HIS A 133 -8.50 11.96 12.53
N HIS A 134 -8.09 12.53 13.65
CA HIS A 134 -8.83 12.46 14.91
C HIS A 134 -9.70 13.70 15.03
N GLY A 135 -11.00 13.56 14.84
CA GLY A 135 -11.95 14.64 15.02
C GLY A 135 -13.35 14.27 14.54
N TRP A 136 -14.39 14.98 15.03
CA TRP A 136 -15.79 14.69 14.72
C TRP A 136 -16.18 14.88 13.23
N LEU A 137 -15.40 15.67 12.49
CA LEU A 137 -15.51 15.82 11.02
C LEU A 137 -14.83 14.66 10.26
N SER A 138 -14.04 13.83 10.92
CA SER A 138 -13.24 12.77 10.30
C SER A 138 -14.05 11.56 9.82
N ARG A 139 -15.27 11.39 10.28
CA ARG A 139 -16.17 10.31 9.85
C ARG A 139 -16.41 10.27 8.33
N TRP A 140 -16.17 11.38 7.63
CA TRP A 140 -16.42 11.53 6.19
C TRP A 140 -15.17 11.39 5.32
N VAL A 141 -13.95 11.26 5.90
CA VAL A 141 -12.68 11.39 5.16
C VAL A 141 -11.71 10.21 5.39
N GLU A 142 -11.97 9.30 6.32
CA GLU A 142 -11.08 8.15 6.53
C GLU A 142 -11.14 7.17 5.36
N GLY A 143 -9.98 6.97 4.69
CA GLY A 143 -9.84 5.94 3.65
C GLY A 143 -10.47 6.26 2.29
N THR A 144 -10.91 7.51 2.06
CA THR A 144 -11.67 7.87 0.83
C THR A 144 -10.89 7.69 -0.48
N VAL A 145 -9.57 7.65 -0.44
CA VAL A 145 -8.75 7.51 -1.64
C VAL A 145 -7.89 6.25 -1.59
N SER A 146 -7.13 6.04 -0.51
CA SER A 146 -6.15 4.96 -0.43
C SER A 146 -6.76 3.56 -0.43
N GLU A 147 -7.87 3.34 0.27
CA GLU A 147 -8.54 2.04 0.32
C GLU A 147 -9.27 1.70 -1.01
N PRO A 148 -10.07 2.61 -1.61
CA PRO A 148 -10.63 2.37 -2.94
C PRO A 148 -9.58 2.19 -4.05
N LEU A 149 -8.47 2.95 -4.00
CA LEU A 149 -7.35 2.74 -4.91
C LEU A 149 -6.76 1.35 -4.76
N ALA A 150 -6.44 0.94 -3.52
CA ALA A 150 -5.88 -0.39 -3.25
C ALA A 150 -6.81 -1.53 -3.67
N ARG A 151 -8.14 -1.30 -3.63
CA ARG A 151 -9.15 -2.26 -4.07
C ARG A 151 -9.22 -2.40 -5.59
N SER A 152 -9.09 -1.31 -6.32
CA SER A 152 -9.40 -1.25 -7.76
C SER A 152 -8.15 -1.18 -8.65
N SER A 153 -6.99 -0.97 -8.08
CA SER A 153 -5.73 -0.85 -8.83
C SER A 153 -5.30 -2.16 -9.47
N HIS A 154 -4.72 -2.06 -10.64
CA HIS A 154 -4.05 -3.16 -11.34
C HIS A 154 -2.55 -3.22 -11.06
N CYS A 155 -1.99 -2.21 -10.43
CA CYS A 155 -0.60 -2.21 -9.98
C CYS A 155 -0.52 -2.09 -8.44
N PRO A 156 0.62 -2.42 -7.82
CA PRO A 156 0.82 -2.29 -6.39
C PRO A 156 0.60 -0.87 -5.90
N ILE A 157 0.02 -0.75 -4.71
CA ILE A 157 -0.22 0.53 -4.04
C ILE A 157 0.63 0.63 -2.78
N MET A 158 1.41 1.70 -2.68
CA MET A 158 2.13 2.08 -1.48
C MET A 158 1.37 3.16 -0.73
N ILE A 159 0.89 2.84 0.45
CA ILE A 159 0.22 3.77 1.35
C ILE A 159 1.23 4.29 2.36
N VAL A 160 1.46 5.61 2.37
CA VAL A 160 2.38 6.26 3.31
C VAL A 160 1.58 7.07 4.32
N PRO A 161 1.58 6.68 5.60
CA PRO A 161 0.83 7.37 6.64
C PRO A 161 1.35 8.79 6.89
N ALA A 162 0.43 9.74 7.13
CA ALA A 162 0.78 11.12 7.51
C ALA A 162 1.45 11.22 8.89
N ARG A 163 1.19 10.24 9.75
CA ARG A 163 1.81 10.11 11.07
C ARG A 163 2.61 8.82 11.08
N GLY A 164 3.88 8.91 11.31
CA GLY A 164 4.78 7.76 11.34
C GLY A 164 6.23 8.19 11.42
N ARG A 165 7.10 7.21 11.57
CA ARG A 165 8.54 7.44 11.57
C ARG A 165 8.98 7.92 10.20
N LYS A 166 9.57 9.10 10.11
CA LYS A 166 10.21 9.58 8.88
C LYS A 166 11.44 8.72 8.62
N LEU A 167 11.41 7.98 7.54
CA LEU A 167 12.58 7.24 7.10
C LEU A 167 13.59 8.22 6.49
N GLN A 168 14.80 8.19 6.97
CA GLN A 168 15.92 8.98 6.41
C GLN A 168 16.64 8.25 5.26
N ARG A 169 16.32 6.99 5.05
CA ARG A 169 16.93 6.06 4.08
C ARG A 169 15.86 5.12 3.51
N PRO A 170 16.14 4.36 2.44
CA PRO A 170 15.24 3.31 1.96
C PRO A 170 14.85 2.35 3.09
N PRO A 171 13.65 1.73 3.03
CA PRO A 171 13.24 0.72 4.01
C PRO A 171 14.29 -0.39 4.11
N ARG A 172 14.73 -0.71 5.33
CA ARG A 172 15.66 -1.81 5.59
C ARG A 172 15.03 -2.96 6.36
N ARG A 173 14.00 -2.70 7.14
CA ARG A 173 13.27 -3.72 7.88
C ARG A 173 11.90 -3.92 7.25
N ILE A 174 11.76 -4.99 6.45
CA ILE A 174 10.55 -5.24 5.67
C ILE A 174 9.85 -6.46 6.26
N LEU A 175 8.60 -6.26 6.71
CA LEU A 175 7.76 -7.32 7.24
C LEU A 175 6.73 -7.76 6.19
N PHE A 176 6.68 -9.05 5.92
CA PHE A 176 5.76 -9.67 4.97
C PHE A 176 4.71 -10.48 5.73
N ALA A 177 3.43 -10.12 5.56
CA ALA A 177 2.32 -10.93 6.06
C ALA A 177 1.97 -12.02 5.04
N ILE A 178 2.17 -13.27 5.43
CA ILE A 178 2.08 -14.44 4.56
C ILE A 178 0.98 -15.35 5.07
N ASP A 179 0.04 -15.74 4.22
CA ASP A 179 -1.03 -16.68 4.54
C ASP A 179 -1.03 -17.92 3.64
N GLY A 180 -0.03 -18.05 2.76
CA GLY A 180 0.11 -19.14 1.80
C GLY A 180 -0.74 -19.01 0.55
N SER A 181 -1.54 -17.94 0.40
CA SER A 181 -2.27 -17.66 -0.84
C SER A 181 -1.33 -17.20 -1.95
N SER A 182 -1.75 -17.37 -3.21
CA SER A 182 -1.01 -16.84 -4.37
C SER A 182 -0.79 -15.33 -4.27
N GLN A 183 -1.76 -14.61 -3.70
CA GLN A 183 -1.69 -13.17 -3.50
C GLN A 183 -0.63 -12.79 -2.48
N SER A 184 -0.54 -13.47 -1.34
CA SER A 184 0.48 -13.18 -0.34
C SER A 184 1.88 -13.56 -0.82
N MET A 185 2.01 -14.64 -1.60
CA MET A 185 3.28 -15.03 -2.21
C MET A 185 3.69 -14.08 -3.34
N GLY A 186 2.72 -13.59 -4.14
CA GLY A 186 2.97 -12.54 -5.12
C GLY A 186 3.37 -11.22 -4.47
N ALA A 187 2.75 -10.87 -3.33
CA ALA A 187 3.12 -9.70 -2.54
C ALA A 187 4.54 -9.84 -1.96
N LEU A 188 4.91 -11.01 -1.47
CA LEU A 188 6.28 -11.34 -1.07
C LEU A 188 7.25 -11.11 -2.23
N ALA A 189 7.00 -11.74 -3.39
CA ALA A 189 7.87 -11.64 -4.56
C ALA A 189 8.05 -10.19 -5.03
N PHE A 190 6.98 -9.39 -5.09
CA PHE A 190 7.07 -7.98 -5.45
C PHE A 190 7.80 -7.16 -4.37
N GLY A 191 7.45 -7.33 -3.11
CA GLY A 191 8.06 -6.60 -2.00
C GLY A 191 9.57 -6.83 -1.89
N LEU A 192 10.04 -8.03 -2.21
CA LEU A 192 11.46 -8.36 -2.28
C LEU A 192 12.22 -7.54 -3.34
N THR A 193 11.57 -7.11 -4.42
CA THR A 193 12.20 -6.23 -5.41
C THR A 193 12.54 -4.84 -4.86
N LEU A 194 11.88 -4.43 -3.77
CA LEU A 194 12.13 -3.15 -3.10
C LEU A 194 13.24 -3.22 -2.05
N ALA A 195 13.65 -4.44 -1.67
CA ALA A 195 14.69 -4.64 -0.67
C ALA A 195 16.02 -4.05 -1.15
N VAL A 196 16.73 -3.41 -0.23
CA VAL A 196 18.12 -3.00 -0.46
C VAL A 196 19.06 -4.14 -0.05
N PRO A 197 20.30 -4.17 -0.53
CA PRO A 197 21.30 -5.09 0.00
C PRO A 197 21.37 -5.00 1.53
N ASP A 198 21.49 -6.14 2.20
CA ASP A 198 21.54 -6.26 3.67
C ASP A 198 20.26 -5.75 4.39
N ALA A 199 19.11 -5.76 3.72
CA ALA A 199 17.83 -5.52 4.36
C ALA A 199 17.49 -6.65 5.33
N ASP A 200 16.94 -6.31 6.51
CA ASP A 200 16.34 -7.26 7.42
C ASP A 200 14.94 -7.65 6.89
N LEU A 201 14.75 -8.92 6.55
CA LEU A 201 13.50 -9.42 5.99
C LEU A 201 12.81 -10.35 6.98
N ARG A 202 11.52 -10.12 7.24
CA ARG A 202 10.76 -10.96 8.15
C ARG A 202 9.42 -11.38 7.54
N GLY A 203 9.27 -12.68 7.30
CA GLY A 203 7.98 -13.28 6.95
C GLY A 203 7.21 -13.69 8.20
N ILE A 204 5.95 -13.31 8.31
CA ILE A 204 5.09 -13.75 9.40
C ILE A 204 3.82 -14.43 8.89
N TYR A 205 3.42 -15.48 9.60
CA TYR A 205 2.09 -16.07 9.51
C TYR A 205 1.33 -15.81 10.80
N VAL A 206 0.07 -15.39 10.71
CA VAL A 206 -0.75 -15.12 11.90
C VAL A 206 -1.75 -16.24 12.12
N VAL A 207 -1.63 -16.94 13.24
CA VAL A 207 -2.60 -17.92 13.73
C VAL A 207 -3.75 -17.16 14.38
N ASP A 208 -4.92 -17.24 13.77
CA ASP A 208 -6.13 -16.57 14.27
C ASP A 208 -6.82 -17.43 15.34
N ARG A 209 -6.59 -17.10 16.61
CA ARG A 209 -7.22 -17.74 17.77
C ARG A 209 -8.61 -17.22 18.13
N ALA A 210 -9.04 -16.14 17.46
CA ALA A 210 -10.36 -15.54 17.68
C ALA A 210 -11.48 -16.28 16.95
N VAL A 211 -11.15 -17.19 16.04
CA VAL A 211 -12.13 -18.01 15.30
C VAL A 211 -12.75 -19.01 16.27
N ARG A 212 -13.92 -18.67 16.79
CA ARG A 212 -14.78 -19.58 17.55
C ARG A 212 -15.76 -20.25 16.59
N PHE A 213 -15.50 -21.47 16.20
CA PHE A 213 -16.53 -22.32 15.61
C PHE A 213 -17.35 -22.92 16.75
N VAL A 214 -18.64 -22.61 16.74
CA VAL A 214 -19.63 -23.09 17.70
C VAL A 214 -19.64 -24.62 17.67
N ASP A 215 -19.33 -25.25 18.81
CA ASP A 215 -19.69 -26.59 19.29
C ASP A 215 -19.41 -27.85 18.44
N VAL A 216 -18.82 -27.79 17.25
CA VAL A 216 -18.70 -28.97 16.37
C VAL A 216 -17.24 -29.45 16.18
N VAL A 217 -16.24 -28.61 16.38
CA VAL A 217 -14.82 -28.98 16.21
C VAL A 217 -14.03 -28.63 17.47
N PRO A 218 -13.23 -29.59 18.01
CA PRO A 218 -12.33 -29.28 19.13
C PRO A 218 -11.41 -28.11 18.78
N ILE A 219 -11.36 -27.11 19.64
CA ILE A 219 -10.55 -25.90 19.45
C ILE A 219 -9.08 -26.25 19.18
N THR A 220 -8.55 -27.30 19.83
CA THR A 220 -7.20 -27.79 19.64
C THR A 220 -6.91 -28.30 18.23
N ALA A 221 -7.82 -29.08 17.64
CA ALA A 221 -7.64 -29.62 16.29
C ALA A 221 -7.66 -28.51 15.20
N LEU A 222 -8.42 -27.45 15.45
CA LEU A 222 -8.45 -26.31 14.55
C LEU A 222 -7.17 -25.46 14.67
N GLU A 223 -6.67 -25.29 15.89
CA GLU A 223 -5.41 -24.58 16.17
C GLU A 223 -4.23 -25.34 15.54
N ASP A 224 -4.17 -26.66 15.67
CA ASP A 224 -3.15 -27.53 15.06
C ASP A 224 -3.18 -27.41 13.52
N ALA A 225 -4.36 -27.41 12.89
CA ALA A 225 -4.49 -27.23 11.45
C ALA A 225 -3.99 -25.85 10.97
N PHE A 226 -4.23 -24.78 11.72
CA PHE A 226 -3.69 -23.45 11.39
C PHE A 226 -2.18 -23.37 11.58
N ILE A 227 -1.63 -24.09 12.56
CA ILE A 227 -0.18 -24.18 12.77
C ILE A 227 0.47 -24.91 11.60
N GLU A 228 -0.02 -26.07 11.21
CA GLU A 228 0.51 -26.84 10.07
C GLU A 228 0.46 -26.02 8.77
N GLU A 229 -0.64 -25.34 8.53
CA GLU A 229 -0.80 -24.49 7.36
C GLU A 229 0.17 -23.29 7.38
N GLY A 230 0.39 -22.70 8.55
CA GLY A 230 1.36 -21.65 8.78
C GLY A 230 2.80 -22.11 8.53
N GLU A 231 3.17 -23.29 9.01
CA GLU A 231 4.47 -23.89 8.76
C GLU A 231 4.70 -24.13 7.27
N LYS A 232 3.70 -24.62 6.55
CA LYS A 232 3.76 -24.83 5.10
C LYS A 232 3.92 -23.49 4.36
N ALA A 233 3.15 -22.47 4.74
CA ALA A 233 3.26 -21.13 4.13
C ALA A 233 4.63 -20.50 4.36
N LEU A 234 5.15 -20.57 5.59
CA LEU A 234 6.44 -20.03 5.96
C LEU A 234 7.61 -20.81 5.34
N SER A 235 7.50 -22.15 5.24
CA SER A 235 8.52 -22.97 4.57
C SER A 235 8.64 -22.64 3.07
N SER A 236 7.52 -22.30 2.41
CA SER A 236 7.52 -21.84 1.01
C SER A 236 8.11 -20.45 0.83
N ALA A 237 7.95 -19.56 1.82
CA ALA A 237 8.45 -18.20 1.78
C ALA A 237 9.94 -18.08 2.14
N ARG A 238 10.42 -18.92 3.03
CA ARG A 238 11.82 -18.90 3.54
C ARG A 238 12.87 -18.84 2.44
N PRO A 239 12.90 -19.73 1.42
CA PRO A 239 13.93 -19.69 0.39
C PRO A 239 13.90 -18.41 -0.45
N LEU A 240 12.72 -17.77 -0.61
CA LEU A 240 12.62 -16.51 -1.32
C LEU A 240 13.24 -15.35 -0.53
N LEU A 241 13.04 -15.34 0.79
CA LEU A 241 13.65 -14.35 1.69
C LEU A 241 15.18 -14.53 1.75
N GLU A 242 15.64 -15.75 1.97
CA GLU A 242 17.06 -16.12 2.04
C GLU A 242 17.81 -15.86 0.73
N GLY A 243 17.12 -16.00 -0.40
CA GLY A 243 17.69 -15.70 -1.72
C GLY A 243 17.96 -14.20 -1.95
N VAL A 244 17.38 -13.31 -1.13
CA VAL A 244 17.54 -11.84 -1.25
C VAL A 244 18.43 -11.29 -0.16
N SER A 245 18.34 -11.80 1.06
CA SER A 245 19.11 -11.30 2.19
C SER A 245 19.47 -12.43 3.15
N SER A 246 20.72 -12.40 3.60
CA SER A 246 21.21 -13.27 4.69
C SER A 246 20.57 -12.89 6.05
N CYS A 247 20.09 -11.66 6.19
CA CYS A 247 19.38 -11.18 7.37
C CYS A 247 17.87 -11.41 7.21
N SER A 248 17.47 -12.67 7.08
CA SER A 248 16.07 -13.06 6.90
C SER A 248 15.57 -13.96 8.03
N SER A 249 14.30 -13.85 8.35
CA SER A 249 13.65 -14.69 9.36
C SER A 249 12.19 -14.94 9.01
N VAL A 250 11.64 -16.04 9.54
CA VAL A 250 10.21 -16.30 9.51
C VAL A 250 9.72 -16.56 10.92
N ALA A 251 8.50 -16.15 11.24
CA ALA A 251 7.91 -16.35 12.55
C ALA A 251 6.40 -16.62 12.45
N MET A 252 5.92 -17.45 13.33
CA MET A 252 4.51 -17.63 13.57
C MET A 252 4.08 -16.71 14.72
N VAL A 253 3.02 -15.94 14.49
CA VAL A 253 2.45 -14.99 15.45
C VAL A 253 1.01 -15.38 15.71
N SER A 254 0.53 -15.23 16.92
CA SER A 254 -0.87 -15.52 17.25
C SER A 254 -1.64 -14.25 17.61
N THR A 255 -2.94 -14.23 17.30
CA THR A 255 -3.84 -13.23 17.88
C THR A 255 -3.97 -13.45 19.38
N GLU A 256 -4.18 -12.38 20.15
CA GLU A 256 -4.50 -12.46 21.56
C GLU A 256 -5.96 -12.91 21.74
N ARG A 257 -6.26 -13.51 22.89
CA ARG A 257 -7.59 -14.13 23.13
C ARG A 257 -8.74 -13.13 23.24
N THR A 258 -8.46 -11.87 23.46
CA THR A 258 -9.46 -10.81 23.66
C THR A 258 -9.19 -9.61 22.77
N ASN A 259 -10.20 -9.20 22.00
CA ASN A 259 -10.20 -7.99 21.16
C ASN A 259 -9.04 -7.85 20.15
N ASP A 260 -8.42 -8.94 19.76
CA ASP A 260 -7.33 -8.96 18.78
C ASP A 260 -7.80 -9.67 17.50
N ASP A 261 -7.24 -9.27 16.37
CA ASP A 261 -7.43 -9.94 15.09
C ASP A 261 -6.12 -9.97 14.30
N VAL A 262 -6.17 -10.60 13.13
CA VAL A 262 -5.00 -10.77 12.27
C VAL A 262 -4.33 -9.43 11.93
N ALA A 263 -5.11 -8.36 11.69
CA ALA A 263 -4.55 -7.04 11.36
C ALA A 263 -3.83 -6.41 12.56
N HIS A 264 -4.40 -6.51 13.76
CA HIS A 264 -3.76 -6.05 14.98
C HIS A 264 -2.48 -6.85 15.28
N ALA A 265 -2.52 -8.18 15.11
CA ALA A 265 -1.34 -9.03 15.31
C ALA A 265 -0.19 -8.66 14.35
N ILE A 266 -0.50 -8.37 13.07
CA ILE A 266 0.48 -7.88 12.09
C ILE A 266 1.10 -6.56 12.55
N LEU A 267 0.26 -5.58 12.93
CA LEU A 267 0.72 -4.25 13.35
C LEU A 267 1.53 -4.29 14.65
N ARG A 268 1.11 -5.12 15.61
CA ARG A 268 1.83 -5.36 16.86
C ARG A 268 3.22 -5.92 16.59
N GLU A 269 3.32 -6.95 15.74
CA GLU A 269 4.61 -7.55 15.39
C GLU A 269 5.47 -6.58 14.60
N ALA A 270 4.90 -5.83 13.65
CA ALA A 270 5.62 -4.80 12.90
C ALA A 270 6.20 -3.72 13.83
N GLY A 271 5.42 -3.29 14.81
CA GLY A 271 5.87 -2.33 15.83
C GLY A 271 6.97 -2.89 16.73
N ARG A 272 6.81 -4.13 17.24
CA ARG A 272 7.79 -4.79 18.11
C ARG A 272 9.11 -5.03 17.40
N TRP A 273 9.05 -5.48 16.16
CA TRP A 273 10.24 -5.73 15.35
C TRP A 273 10.85 -4.45 14.77
N GLY A 274 10.12 -3.33 14.79
CA GLY A 274 10.56 -2.04 14.26
C GLY A 274 10.60 -2.00 12.74
N ALA A 275 9.57 -2.53 12.08
CA ALA A 275 9.46 -2.53 10.63
C ALA A 275 9.46 -1.11 10.05
N ASP A 276 10.12 -0.94 8.91
CA ASP A 276 10.12 0.28 8.09
C ASP A 276 9.06 0.21 6.98
N LEU A 277 8.65 -1.00 6.62
CA LEU A 277 7.65 -1.30 5.58
C LEU A 277 6.90 -2.58 5.94
N ILE A 278 5.59 -2.57 5.75
CA ILE A 278 4.74 -3.76 5.81
C ILE A 278 4.29 -4.10 4.40
N VAL A 279 4.31 -5.40 4.05
CA VAL A 279 3.87 -5.91 2.74
C VAL A 279 2.76 -6.91 2.95
N VAL A 280 1.63 -6.71 2.27
CA VAL A 280 0.47 -7.59 2.32
C VAL A 280 -0.10 -7.85 0.92
N GLY A 281 -0.72 -9.00 0.72
CA GLY A 281 -1.58 -9.23 -0.43
C GLY A 281 -2.89 -8.46 -0.30
N SER A 282 -3.47 -8.03 -1.41
CA SER A 282 -4.78 -7.35 -1.40
C SER A 282 -5.92 -8.23 -0.90
N HIS A 283 -5.79 -9.55 -1.04
CA HIS A 283 -6.70 -10.57 -0.57
C HIS A 283 -5.92 -11.70 0.08
N GLY A 284 -6.58 -12.48 0.91
CA GLY A 284 -6.07 -13.73 1.46
C GLY A 284 -6.89 -14.92 0.99
N ARG A 285 -6.68 -16.09 1.57
CA ARG A 285 -7.32 -17.39 1.24
C ARG A 285 -8.85 -17.38 1.19
N ARG A 286 -9.51 -16.51 1.94
CA ARG A 286 -10.98 -16.41 2.03
C ARG A 286 -11.58 -15.39 1.06
N GLY A 287 -10.76 -14.75 0.23
CA GLY A 287 -11.20 -13.69 -0.70
C GLY A 287 -11.97 -14.26 -1.88
N MET A 288 -13.31 -14.24 -1.81
CA MET A 288 -14.19 -14.74 -2.87
C MET A 288 -14.68 -13.68 -3.86
N ALA A 289 -14.44 -12.41 -3.61
CA ALA A 289 -14.94 -11.34 -4.47
C ALA A 289 -13.79 -10.50 -5.05
N ARG A 290 -13.62 -10.56 -6.35
CA ARG A 290 -12.61 -9.82 -7.17
C ARG A 290 -12.61 -8.30 -6.97
N TRP A 291 -13.58 -7.74 -6.26
CA TRP A 291 -13.87 -6.31 -6.18
C TRP A 291 -13.77 -5.72 -4.77
N LEU A 292 -13.35 -6.51 -3.78
CA LEU A 292 -13.26 -6.05 -2.39
C LEU A 292 -11.81 -6.19 -1.90
N LEU A 293 -11.25 -5.15 -1.32
CA LEU A 293 -10.00 -5.26 -0.57
C LEU A 293 -10.24 -6.21 0.61
N GLY A 294 -9.34 -7.18 0.82
CA GLY A 294 -9.45 -8.14 1.90
C GLY A 294 -9.58 -7.47 3.27
N SER A 295 -10.32 -8.09 4.16
CA SER A 295 -10.59 -7.54 5.51
C SER A 295 -9.30 -7.22 6.28
N VAL A 296 -8.28 -8.05 6.16
CA VAL A 296 -6.97 -7.84 6.81
C VAL A 296 -6.25 -6.66 6.19
N ALA A 297 -6.07 -6.65 4.85
CA ALA A 297 -5.36 -5.57 4.16
C ALA A 297 -6.03 -4.20 4.38
N GLY A 298 -7.37 -4.14 4.29
CA GLY A 298 -8.12 -2.93 4.55
C GLY A 298 -8.02 -2.43 5.99
N ARG A 299 -8.02 -3.35 6.98
CA ARG A 299 -7.83 -2.96 8.40
C ARG A 299 -6.41 -2.50 8.67
N VAL A 300 -5.39 -3.19 8.16
CA VAL A 300 -3.99 -2.75 8.28
C VAL A 300 -3.83 -1.36 7.66
N ALA A 301 -4.40 -1.10 6.46
CA ALA A 301 -4.33 0.19 5.80
C ALA A 301 -4.93 1.35 6.62
N ARG A 302 -6.02 1.08 7.34
CA ARG A 302 -6.66 2.10 8.20
C ARG A 302 -5.91 2.38 9.49
N MET A 303 -5.19 1.40 10.03
CA MET A 303 -4.60 1.49 11.37
C MET A 303 -3.09 1.72 11.37
N THR A 304 -2.41 1.44 10.25
CA THR A 304 -0.94 1.46 10.23
C THR A 304 -0.37 2.87 10.37
N SER A 305 0.69 2.99 11.16
CA SER A 305 1.59 4.15 11.19
C SER A 305 2.90 3.88 10.44
N ILE A 306 3.04 2.71 9.82
CA ILE A 306 4.19 2.26 9.05
C ILE A 306 3.78 2.25 7.57
N PRO A 307 4.64 2.64 6.62
CA PRO A 307 4.36 2.48 5.20
C PRO A 307 3.89 1.07 4.87
N LEU A 308 2.83 0.97 4.05
CA LEU A 308 2.17 -0.28 3.71
C LEU A 308 2.15 -0.46 2.20
N LEU A 309 2.71 -1.56 1.73
CA LEU A 309 2.58 -2.01 0.35
C LEU A 309 1.47 -3.05 0.26
N ILE A 310 0.49 -2.78 -0.60
CA ILE A 310 -0.58 -3.71 -0.96
C ILE A 310 -0.36 -4.16 -2.40
N VAL A 311 -0.25 -5.46 -2.63
CA VAL A 311 -0.02 -6.03 -3.95
C VAL A 311 -1.24 -6.82 -4.41
N ASN A 312 -1.73 -6.52 -5.60
CA ASN A 312 -2.85 -7.18 -6.22
C ASN A 312 -2.40 -8.37 -7.09
N GLU A 313 -3.26 -9.36 -7.28
CA GLU A 313 -2.97 -10.58 -8.04
C GLU A 313 -2.49 -10.32 -9.48
N ARG A 314 -2.99 -9.25 -10.12
CA ARG A 314 -2.60 -8.89 -11.49
C ARG A 314 -1.22 -8.24 -11.60
N SER A 315 -0.63 -7.90 -10.48
CA SER A 315 0.69 -7.27 -10.37
C SER A 315 1.79 -8.29 -10.03
N ALA A 316 1.38 -9.48 -9.60
CA ALA A 316 2.26 -10.54 -9.10
C ALA A 316 2.82 -11.47 -10.20
#